data_9943949203b5b068a253f81ca4950418
#
_entry.id   9943949203b5b068a253f81ca4950418
#
_cell.length_a   1.000
_cell.length_b   1.000
_cell.length_c   1.000
_cell.angle_alpha   90.00
_cell.angle_beta   90.00
_cell.angle_gamma   90.00
#
_symmetry.space_group_name_H-M   'P 1'
#
loop_
_entity.id
_entity.type
_entity.pdbx_description
1 polymer ?
#
loop_
_entity_poly.entity_id
_entity_poly.type
_entity_poly.pdbx_seq_one_letter_code
_entity_poly.pdbx_strand_id
1 'polypeptide(L)'
;HKEYRRQRQMCIRDRYQTEEITGDGTTYIYTDKERGLLIFLMLLCVREELSIYHFTSKLEISKNTFLTDLKKLEQRLEEYHLEVLYSRQEGYHLVGSEYAKREMMVTSIRGILKIPRGKETIMDICQISEEMMEQVEKQISMIEERLQVRFTDERLKELPLIMCLIIIRTQKGRILRELPETFQHIAGTKECSVMLEFAKEYGITWQTEKLFLTAQIQISNFHTLQTRDSAQEEELMRA
;
A
#
# COMPACT_ATOMS: atom_id res chain seq x y z
N HIS A 1 -42.05 -4.99 3.33
CA HIS A 1 -41.82 -5.12 4.79
C HIS A 1 -41.13 -6.41 5.22
N LYS A 2 -41.41 -7.58 4.57
CA LYS A 2 -40.76 -8.88 4.89
C LYS A 2 -39.32 -8.95 4.39
N GLU A 3 -39.02 -8.36 3.23
CA GLU A 3 -37.70 -8.31 2.64
C GLU A 3 -36.73 -7.40 3.43
N TYR A 4 -37.24 -6.26 3.91
CA TYR A 4 -36.49 -5.33 4.76
C TYR A 4 -36.14 -5.96 6.13
N ARG A 5 -37.03 -6.78 6.71
CA ARG A 5 -36.73 -7.56 7.91
C ARG A 5 -35.73 -8.68 7.68
N ARG A 6 -35.78 -9.37 6.51
CA ARG A 6 -34.78 -10.37 6.12
C ARG A 6 -33.39 -9.75 5.93
N GLN A 7 -33.30 -8.60 5.24
CA GLN A 7 -32.04 -7.88 5.07
C GLN A 7 -31.48 -7.41 6.42
N ARG A 8 -32.31 -6.93 7.32
CA ARG A 8 -31.88 -6.51 8.66
C ARG A 8 -31.45 -7.69 9.54
N GLN A 9 -32.07 -8.84 9.41
CA GLN A 9 -31.65 -10.08 10.09
C GLN A 9 -30.39 -10.69 9.48
N MET A 10 -30.18 -10.60 8.17
CA MET A 10 -28.90 -10.96 7.51
C MET A 10 -27.77 -10.04 8.01
N CYS A 11 -27.95 -8.72 8.00
CA CYS A 11 -26.94 -7.79 8.52
C CYS A 11 -26.60 -8.00 10.00
N ILE A 12 -27.53 -8.52 10.82
CA ILE A 12 -27.28 -8.85 12.22
C ILE A 12 -26.60 -10.22 12.35
N ARG A 13 -26.94 -11.18 11.47
CA ARG A 13 -26.38 -12.54 11.49
C ARG A 13 -24.96 -12.60 10.94
N ASP A 14 -24.66 -11.78 9.93
CA ASP A 14 -23.30 -11.68 9.36
C ASP A 14 -22.33 -10.92 10.28
N ARG A 15 -22.86 -10.12 11.21
CA ARG A 15 -22.06 -9.38 12.21
C ARG A 15 -21.40 -10.30 13.25
N TYR A 16 -21.79 -11.57 13.33
CA TYR A 16 -21.27 -12.54 14.30
C TYR A 16 -20.42 -13.65 13.70
N GLN A 17 -20.09 -13.63 12.40
CA GLN A 17 -19.37 -14.74 11.76
C GLN A 17 -17.92 -14.45 11.36
N THR A 18 -17.42 -13.23 11.50
CA THR A 18 -15.99 -12.91 11.32
C THR A 18 -15.46 -12.10 12.51
N GLU A 19 -15.50 -12.72 13.70
CA GLU A 19 -14.72 -12.25 14.84
C GLU A 19 -13.25 -12.57 14.57
N GLU A 20 -12.54 -11.68 13.89
CA GLU A 20 -11.09 -11.63 14.01
C GLU A 20 -10.77 -11.10 15.42
N ILE A 21 -10.65 -12.02 16.35
CA ILE A 21 -10.33 -11.73 17.74
C ILE A 21 -8.93 -11.10 17.78
N THR A 22 -8.83 -9.80 18.07
CA THR A 22 -7.63 -9.24 18.66
C THR A 22 -7.35 -10.00 19.94
N GLY A 23 -6.09 -10.22 20.34
CA GLY A 23 -5.73 -11.13 21.45
C GLY A 23 -6.42 -10.87 22.80
N ASP A 24 -7.26 -9.83 22.90
CA ASP A 24 -8.11 -9.49 24.05
C ASP A 24 -9.62 -9.73 23.81
N GLY A 25 -10.02 -10.32 22.67
CA GLY A 25 -11.41 -10.63 22.35
C GLY A 25 -12.24 -9.45 21.82
N THR A 26 -11.65 -8.30 21.53
CA THR A 26 -12.36 -7.14 20.98
C THR A 26 -12.31 -7.11 19.46
N THR A 27 -13.47 -6.90 18.81
CA THR A 27 -13.56 -6.69 17.36
C THR A 27 -13.11 -5.27 17.02
N TYR A 28 -12.10 -5.12 16.15
CA TYR A 28 -11.65 -3.79 15.70
C TYR A 28 -12.65 -3.19 14.73
N ILE A 29 -13.10 -1.97 15.02
CA ILE A 29 -14.01 -1.22 14.14
C ILE A 29 -13.24 -0.14 13.42
N TYR A 30 -13.12 -0.28 12.09
CA TYR A 30 -12.44 0.71 11.25
C TYR A 30 -13.13 2.07 11.27
N THR A 31 -12.36 3.12 11.40
CA THR A 31 -12.81 4.50 11.17
C THR A 31 -13.14 4.74 9.69
N ASP A 32 -13.85 5.81 9.37
CA ASP A 32 -14.15 6.19 7.98
C ASP A 32 -12.88 6.44 7.15
N LYS A 33 -11.83 7.00 7.76
CA LYS A 33 -10.53 7.21 7.11
C LYS A 33 -9.84 5.88 6.80
N GLU A 34 -9.83 4.94 7.73
CA GLU A 34 -9.23 3.62 7.54
C GLU A 34 -9.98 2.82 6.49
N ARG A 35 -11.31 2.82 6.51
CA ARG A 35 -12.12 2.21 5.45
C ARG A 35 -11.84 2.82 4.09
N GLY A 36 -11.68 4.14 4.00
CA GLY A 36 -11.28 4.80 2.76
C GLY A 36 -9.95 4.29 2.20
N LEU A 37 -8.94 4.06 3.05
CA LEU A 37 -7.66 3.48 2.63
C LEU A 37 -7.81 2.04 2.15
N LEU A 38 -8.63 1.23 2.83
CA LEU A 38 -8.91 -0.15 2.44
C LEU A 38 -9.68 -0.22 1.11
N ILE A 39 -10.69 0.64 0.91
CA ILE A 39 -11.42 0.79 -0.35
C ILE A 39 -10.45 1.13 -1.49
N PHE A 40 -9.54 2.07 -1.25
CA PHE A 40 -8.51 2.41 -2.24
C PHE A 40 -7.62 1.22 -2.60
N LEU A 41 -7.13 0.46 -1.61
CA LEU A 41 -6.32 -0.74 -1.90
C LEU A 41 -7.11 -1.80 -2.69
N MET A 42 -8.39 -2.00 -2.38
CA MET A 42 -9.24 -2.90 -3.16
C MET A 42 -9.34 -2.44 -4.62
N LEU A 43 -9.61 -1.15 -4.86
CA LEU A 43 -9.65 -0.56 -6.21
C LEU A 43 -8.31 -0.68 -6.96
N LEU A 44 -7.20 -0.63 -6.23
CA LEU A 44 -5.86 -0.69 -6.80
C LEU A 44 -5.42 -2.12 -7.15
N CYS A 45 -5.73 -3.11 -6.29
CA CYS A 45 -5.14 -4.45 -6.31
C CYS A 45 -6.04 -5.52 -6.90
N VAL A 46 -7.36 -5.43 -6.71
CA VAL A 46 -8.30 -6.47 -7.15
C VAL A 46 -8.48 -6.41 -8.67
N ARG A 47 -8.52 -7.58 -9.31
CA ARG A 47 -8.64 -7.73 -10.77
C ARG A 47 -10.07 -7.89 -11.27
N GLU A 48 -10.94 -8.35 -10.39
CA GLU A 48 -12.32 -8.65 -10.71
C GLU A 48 -13.15 -7.38 -10.79
N GLU A 49 -14.30 -7.46 -11.43
CA GLU A 49 -15.28 -6.37 -11.48
C GLU A 49 -15.78 -6.06 -10.06
N LEU A 50 -15.25 -5.00 -9.46
CA LEU A 50 -15.63 -4.61 -8.11
C LEU A 50 -17.04 -4.03 -8.08
N SER A 51 -17.95 -4.71 -7.40
CA SER A 51 -19.30 -4.22 -7.10
C SER A 51 -19.39 -3.73 -5.66
N ILE A 52 -20.47 -3.03 -5.33
CA ILE A 52 -20.76 -2.63 -3.94
C ILE A 52 -20.70 -3.81 -2.98
N TYR A 53 -21.13 -5.00 -3.43
CA TYR A 53 -21.13 -6.22 -2.62
C TYR A 53 -19.71 -6.59 -2.14
N HIS A 54 -18.70 -6.49 -3.01
CA HIS A 54 -17.32 -6.81 -2.64
C HIS A 54 -16.80 -5.91 -1.51
N PHE A 55 -17.08 -4.60 -1.58
CA PHE A 55 -16.67 -3.67 -0.54
C PHE A 55 -17.45 -3.86 0.77
N THR A 56 -18.78 -3.98 0.66
CA THR A 56 -19.62 -4.12 1.86
C THR A 56 -19.38 -5.44 2.58
N SER A 57 -19.14 -6.52 1.83
CA SER A 57 -18.80 -7.82 2.40
C SER A 57 -17.41 -7.82 3.05
N LYS A 58 -16.39 -7.28 2.35
CA LYS A 58 -15.02 -7.28 2.86
C LYS A 58 -14.84 -6.39 4.11
N LEU A 59 -15.53 -5.24 4.14
CA LEU A 59 -15.42 -4.26 5.23
C LEU A 59 -16.53 -4.39 6.28
N GLU A 60 -17.48 -5.32 6.10
CA GLU A 60 -18.62 -5.56 6.98
C GLU A 60 -19.48 -4.30 7.25
N ILE A 61 -19.69 -3.50 6.20
CA ILE A 61 -20.42 -2.25 6.27
C ILE A 61 -21.69 -2.22 5.43
N SER A 62 -22.59 -1.31 5.76
CA SER A 62 -23.79 -1.09 4.95
C SER A 62 -23.45 -0.41 3.61
N LYS A 63 -24.32 -0.59 2.59
CA LYS A 63 -24.23 0.14 1.31
C LYS A 63 -24.14 1.67 1.52
N ASN A 64 -24.92 2.21 2.43
CA ASN A 64 -24.94 3.66 2.69
C ASN A 64 -23.61 4.12 3.30
N THR A 65 -23.04 3.35 4.20
CA THR A 65 -21.72 3.60 4.78
C THR A 65 -20.66 3.59 3.67
N PHE A 66 -20.66 2.56 2.82
CA PHE A 66 -19.74 2.48 1.67
C PHE A 66 -19.82 3.71 0.77
N LEU A 67 -21.03 4.13 0.35
CA LEU A 67 -21.21 5.30 -0.52
C LEU A 67 -20.73 6.60 0.13
N THR A 68 -20.91 6.72 1.44
CA THR A 68 -20.41 7.87 2.20
C THR A 68 -18.88 7.87 2.28
N ASP A 69 -18.26 6.71 2.55
CA ASP A 69 -16.83 6.57 2.62
C ASP A 69 -16.18 6.74 1.24
N LEU A 70 -16.81 6.21 0.18
CA LEU A 70 -16.36 6.39 -1.19
C LEU A 70 -16.32 7.87 -1.58
N LYS A 71 -17.37 8.64 -1.26
CA LYS A 71 -17.39 10.09 -1.52
C LYS A 71 -16.26 10.84 -0.81
N LYS A 72 -15.93 10.45 0.43
CA LYS A 72 -14.79 11.03 1.17
C LYS A 72 -13.45 10.62 0.56
N LEU A 73 -13.36 9.39 0.06
CA LEU A 73 -12.18 8.92 -0.65
C LEU A 73 -11.99 9.71 -1.95
N GLU A 74 -13.05 9.90 -2.76
CA GLU A 74 -13.01 10.66 -4.01
C GLU A 74 -12.44 12.07 -3.79
N GLN A 75 -12.89 12.78 -2.75
CA GLN A 75 -12.33 14.09 -2.40
C GLN A 75 -10.83 14.07 -2.13
N ARG A 76 -10.31 13.00 -1.52
CA ARG A 76 -8.86 12.83 -1.29
C ARG A 76 -8.11 12.44 -2.56
N LEU A 77 -8.74 11.69 -3.44
CA LEU A 77 -8.16 11.26 -4.72
C LEU A 77 -8.00 12.43 -5.70
N GLU A 78 -8.81 13.47 -5.59
CA GLU A 78 -8.68 14.71 -6.38
C GLU A 78 -7.29 15.35 -6.21
N GLU A 79 -6.72 15.32 -5.00
CA GLU A 79 -5.36 15.83 -4.71
C GLU A 79 -4.26 15.09 -5.50
N TYR A 80 -4.53 13.83 -5.87
CA TYR A 80 -3.65 12.98 -6.67
C TYR A 80 -4.04 12.94 -8.15
N HIS A 81 -5.05 13.70 -8.57
CA HIS A 81 -5.62 13.59 -9.92
C HIS A 81 -6.07 12.17 -10.27
N LEU A 82 -6.66 11.50 -9.29
CA LEU A 82 -7.26 10.17 -9.41
C LEU A 82 -8.77 10.28 -9.31
N GLU A 83 -9.47 9.40 -10.03
CA GLU A 83 -10.93 9.36 -10.07
C GLU A 83 -11.41 7.90 -9.94
N VAL A 84 -12.54 7.69 -9.27
CA VAL A 84 -13.21 6.40 -9.23
C VAL A 84 -14.40 6.45 -10.18
N LEU A 85 -14.40 5.56 -11.17
CA LEU A 85 -15.51 5.40 -12.09
C LEU A 85 -16.23 4.08 -11.84
N TYR A 86 -17.51 4.06 -12.21
CA TYR A 86 -18.33 2.86 -12.20
C TYR A 86 -18.93 2.61 -13.57
N SER A 87 -18.77 1.41 -14.08
CA SER A 87 -19.49 0.92 -15.24
C SER A 87 -20.12 -0.45 -14.96
N ARG A 88 -21.11 -0.84 -15.75
CA ARG A 88 -21.72 -2.18 -15.61
C ARG A 88 -20.79 -3.31 -16.05
N GLN A 89 -19.81 -3.00 -16.90
CA GLN A 89 -18.87 -3.98 -17.44
C GLN A 89 -17.61 -4.14 -16.59
N GLU A 90 -17.12 -3.06 -15.98
CA GLU A 90 -15.85 -3.04 -15.26
C GLU A 90 -16.03 -2.88 -13.75
N GLY A 91 -17.26 -2.65 -13.27
CA GLY A 91 -17.51 -2.34 -11.88
C GLY A 91 -16.87 -1.00 -11.46
N TYR A 92 -16.54 -0.87 -10.19
CA TYR A 92 -15.77 0.27 -9.68
C TYR A 92 -14.30 0.10 -10.04
N HIS A 93 -13.72 1.11 -10.68
CA HIS A 93 -12.32 1.10 -11.07
C HIS A 93 -11.67 2.48 -10.92
N LEU A 94 -10.35 2.47 -10.72
CA LEU A 94 -9.54 3.66 -10.47
C LEU A 94 -8.91 4.17 -11.76
N VAL A 95 -9.17 5.44 -12.10
CA VAL A 95 -8.61 6.13 -13.28
C VAL A 95 -7.58 7.15 -12.84
N GLY A 96 -6.57 7.39 -13.68
CA GLY A 96 -5.47 8.31 -13.46
C GLY A 96 -4.12 7.69 -13.78
N SER A 97 -3.04 8.48 -13.63
CA SER A 97 -1.68 8.04 -13.95
C SER A 97 -1.23 6.91 -13.00
N GLU A 98 -0.36 6.02 -13.49
CA GLU A 98 0.21 4.97 -12.65
C GLU A 98 1.09 5.57 -11.54
N TYR A 99 1.77 6.68 -11.82
CA TYR A 99 2.56 7.41 -10.83
C TYR A 99 1.68 7.87 -9.64
N ALA A 100 0.59 8.57 -9.91
CA ALA A 100 -0.33 9.02 -8.88
C ALA A 100 -0.95 7.87 -8.06
N LYS A 101 -1.29 6.76 -8.73
CA LYS A 101 -1.75 5.53 -8.07
C LYS A 101 -0.74 4.99 -7.07
N ARG A 102 0.55 5.02 -7.42
CA ARG A 102 1.62 4.54 -6.54
C ARG A 102 1.94 5.50 -5.39
N GLU A 103 1.84 6.81 -5.60
CA GLU A 103 1.97 7.77 -4.50
C GLU A 103 0.88 7.55 -3.46
N MET A 104 -0.38 7.45 -3.89
CA MET A 104 -1.49 7.16 -3.00
C MET A 104 -1.38 5.76 -2.37
N MET A 105 -0.82 4.77 -3.09
CA MET A 105 -0.54 3.43 -2.58
C MET A 105 0.42 3.48 -1.38
N VAL A 106 1.54 4.18 -1.51
CA VAL A 106 2.52 4.34 -0.42
C VAL A 106 1.88 5.00 0.79
N THR A 107 1.11 6.06 0.58
CA THR A 107 0.35 6.75 1.65
C THR A 107 -0.65 5.81 2.32
N SER A 108 -1.35 4.98 1.55
CA SER A 108 -2.33 4.03 2.06
C SER A 108 -1.70 2.92 2.88
N ILE A 109 -0.59 2.34 2.42
CA ILE A 109 0.17 1.33 3.18
C ILE A 109 0.57 1.88 4.55
N ARG A 110 1.15 3.09 4.61
CA ARG A 110 1.53 3.74 5.87
C ARG A 110 0.36 3.94 6.81
N GLY A 111 -0.79 4.33 6.27
CA GLY A 111 -2.01 4.51 7.06
C GLY A 111 -2.54 3.20 7.61
N ILE A 112 -2.58 2.14 6.81
CA ILE A 112 -3.11 0.83 7.18
C ILE A 112 -2.17 0.10 8.15
N LEU A 113 -0.86 0.27 8.04
CA LEU A 113 0.09 -0.32 9.00
C LEU A 113 -0.06 0.20 10.44
N LYS A 114 -0.78 1.30 10.65
CA LYS A 114 -1.14 1.81 11.99
C LYS A 114 -2.38 1.11 12.59
N ILE A 115 -3.09 0.33 11.79
CA ILE A 115 -4.28 -0.42 12.21
C ILE A 115 -3.84 -1.78 12.76
N PRO A 116 -4.48 -2.34 13.78
CA PRO A 116 -4.24 -3.71 14.21
C PRO A 116 -4.31 -4.68 13.03
N ARG A 117 -3.33 -5.58 12.91
CA ARG A 117 -3.20 -6.53 11.80
C ARG A 117 -3.16 -5.87 10.40
N GLY A 118 -2.67 -4.64 10.31
CA GLY A 118 -2.62 -3.89 9.04
C GLY A 118 -1.75 -4.57 7.99
N LYS A 119 -0.63 -5.23 8.36
CA LYS A 119 0.23 -6.00 7.44
C LYS A 119 -0.56 -7.13 6.79
N GLU A 120 -1.21 -7.97 7.59
CA GLU A 120 -2.00 -9.11 7.15
C GLU A 120 -3.18 -8.65 6.27
N THR A 121 -3.83 -7.56 6.65
CA THR A 121 -4.92 -6.96 5.86
C THR A 121 -4.45 -6.51 4.47
N ILE A 122 -3.28 -5.87 4.37
CA ILE A 122 -2.68 -5.49 3.08
C ILE A 122 -2.35 -6.73 2.26
N MET A 123 -1.70 -7.72 2.86
CA MET A 123 -1.30 -8.96 2.18
C MET A 123 -2.52 -9.68 1.60
N ASP A 124 -3.60 -9.79 2.38
CA ASP A 124 -4.83 -10.43 1.96
C ASP A 124 -5.53 -9.67 0.82
N ILE A 125 -5.76 -8.36 0.95
CA ILE A 125 -6.41 -7.55 -0.11
C ILE A 125 -5.59 -7.58 -1.40
N CYS A 126 -4.28 -7.47 -1.30
CA CYS A 126 -3.38 -7.36 -2.46
C CYS A 126 -2.88 -8.71 -2.97
N GLN A 127 -3.26 -9.81 -2.31
CA GLN A 127 -2.84 -11.18 -2.63
C GLN A 127 -1.32 -11.36 -2.63
N ILE A 128 -0.66 -10.81 -1.62
CA ILE A 128 0.77 -10.99 -1.40
C ILE A 128 0.96 -12.27 -0.59
N SER A 129 1.67 -13.25 -1.16
CA SER A 129 1.97 -14.50 -0.44
C SER A 129 3.06 -14.29 0.62
N GLU A 130 3.06 -15.12 1.67
CA GLU A 130 4.11 -15.13 2.68
C GLU A 130 5.49 -15.37 2.03
N GLU A 131 5.57 -16.30 1.08
CA GLU A 131 6.79 -16.60 0.34
C GLU A 131 7.35 -15.37 -0.39
N MET A 132 6.48 -14.63 -1.10
CA MET A 132 6.90 -13.40 -1.76
C MET A 132 7.37 -12.34 -0.76
N MET A 133 6.68 -12.22 0.37
CA MET A 133 7.05 -11.29 1.43
C MET A 133 8.44 -11.62 1.99
N GLU A 134 8.69 -12.88 2.36
CA GLU A 134 9.97 -13.36 2.88
C GLU A 134 11.11 -13.14 1.89
N GLN A 135 10.88 -13.42 0.59
CA GLN A 135 11.88 -13.18 -0.45
C GLN A 135 12.24 -11.69 -0.55
N VAL A 136 11.26 -10.80 -0.55
CA VAL A 136 11.50 -9.35 -0.61
C VAL A 136 12.16 -8.82 0.67
N GLU A 137 11.76 -9.28 1.84
CA GLU A 137 12.41 -8.94 3.12
C GLU A 137 13.88 -9.34 3.13
N LYS A 138 14.23 -10.54 2.61
CA LYS A 138 15.60 -10.98 2.44
C LYS A 138 16.38 -10.08 1.48
N GLN A 139 15.79 -9.70 0.36
CA GLN A 139 16.42 -8.77 -0.60
C GLN A 139 16.68 -7.40 0.01
N ILE A 140 15.77 -6.89 0.83
CA ILE A 140 15.96 -5.62 1.56
C ILE A 140 17.14 -5.71 2.51
N SER A 141 17.29 -6.81 3.24
CA SER A 141 18.47 -7.04 4.10
C SER A 141 19.78 -7.04 3.31
N MET A 142 19.81 -7.64 2.13
CA MET A 142 20.97 -7.59 1.22
C MET A 142 21.25 -6.19 0.69
N ILE A 143 20.21 -5.39 0.43
CA ILE A 143 20.34 -3.97 0.04
C ILE A 143 20.98 -3.17 1.18
N GLU A 144 20.54 -3.34 2.43
CA GLU A 144 21.15 -2.70 3.59
C GLU A 144 22.66 -3.00 3.70
N GLU A 145 23.03 -4.27 3.54
CA GLU A 145 24.44 -4.70 3.59
C GLU A 145 25.28 -4.06 2.47
N ARG A 146 24.78 -4.05 1.24
CA ARG A 146 25.47 -3.49 0.08
C ARG A 146 25.63 -1.97 0.15
N LEU A 147 24.61 -1.29 0.64
CA LEU A 147 24.62 0.17 0.81
C LEU A 147 25.32 0.60 2.10
N GLN A 148 25.56 -0.34 3.03
CA GLN A 148 26.08 -0.06 4.38
C GLN A 148 25.21 0.93 5.16
N VAL A 149 23.89 0.73 5.11
CA VAL A 149 22.89 1.52 5.81
C VAL A 149 22.04 0.63 6.72
N ARG A 150 21.26 1.24 7.57
CA ARG A 150 20.20 0.56 8.33
C ARG A 150 18.91 1.34 8.16
N PHE A 151 17.87 0.66 7.76
CA PHE A 151 16.54 1.25 7.72
C PHE A 151 15.94 1.28 9.12
N THR A 152 15.06 2.23 9.36
CA THR A 152 14.28 2.28 10.61
C THR A 152 13.29 1.12 10.66
N ASP A 153 12.86 0.73 11.87
CA ASP A 153 11.87 -0.32 12.07
C ASP A 153 10.55 -0.03 11.34
N GLU A 154 10.14 1.23 11.26
CA GLU A 154 8.97 1.65 10.48
C GLU A 154 9.15 1.38 8.99
N ARG A 155 10.33 1.71 8.46
CA ARG A 155 10.62 1.45 7.03
C ARG A 155 10.72 -0.02 6.73
N LEU A 156 11.26 -0.84 7.61
CA LEU A 156 11.28 -2.29 7.45
C LEU A 156 9.89 -2.93 7.45
N LYS A 157 8.89 -2.28 8.05
CA LYS A 157 7.49 -2.70 7.95
C LYS A 157 6.82 -2.26 6.64
N GLU A 158 7.15 -1.07 6.13
CA GLU A 158 6.53 -0.48 4.94
C GLU A 158 7.15 -0.98 3.63
N LEU A 159 8.49 -0.97 3.58
CA LEU A 159 9.25 -1.14 2.34
C LEU A 159 9.00 -2.49 1.65
N PRO A 160 8.95 -3.64 2.36
CA PRO A 160 8.64 -4.92 1.72
C PRO A 160 7.27 -4.92 1.04
N LEU A 161 6.25 -4.37 1.67
CA LEU A 161 4.90 -4.27 1.11
C LEU A 161 4.86 -3.38 -0.14
N ILE A 162 5.53 -2.23 -0.08
CA ILE A 162 5.64 -1.31 -1.23
C ILE A 162 6.32 -2.02 -2.41
N MET A 163 7.44 -2.70 -2.16
CA MET A 163 8.18 -3.43 -3.20
C MET A 163 7.37 -4.58 -3.78
N CYS A 164 6.72 -5.41 -2.95
CA CYS A 164 5.82 -6.46 -3.41
C CYS A 164 4.74 -5.91 -4.34
N LEU A 165 4.10 -4.80 -3.96
CA LEU A 165 3.05 -4.21 -4.78
C LEU A 165 3.58 -3.63 -6.10
N ILE A 166 4.75 -3.01 -6.12
CA ILE A 166 5.38 -2.54 -7.34
C ILE A 166 5.68 -3.73 -8.28
N ILE A 167 6.25 -4.81 -7.77
CA ILE A 167 6.52 -6.04 -8.51
C ILE A 167 5.22 -6.60 -9.11
N ILE A 168 4.21 -6.81 -8.28
CA ILE A 168 2.90 -7.35 -8.70
C ILE A 168 2.27 -6.47 -9.78
N ARG A 169 2.30 -5.15 -9.62
CA ARG A 169 1.73 -4.21 -10.59
C ARG A 169 2.47 -4.26 -11.91
N THR A 170 3.79 -4.24 -11.88
CA THR A 170 4.62 -4.32 -13.08
C THR A 170 4.40 -5.63 -13.82
N GLN A 171 4.37 -6.77 -13.12
CA GLN A 171 4.07 -8.08 -13.72
C GLN A 171 2.67 -8.17 -14.32
N LYS A 172 1.72 -7.41 -13.76
CA LYS A 172 0.35 -7.28 -14.30
C LYS A 172 0.23 -6.27 -15.45
N GLY A 173 1.34 -5.74 -15.96
CA GLY A 173 1.37 -4.76 -17.04
C GLY A 173 0.94 -3.34 -16.64
N ARG A 174 0.83 -3.06 -15.34
CA ARG A 174 0.61 -1.72 -14.80
C ARG A 174 1.95 -0.98 -14.70
N ILE A 175 2.50 -0.61 -15.84
CA ILE A 175 3.84 -0.05 -15.99
C ILE A 175 3.83 1.45 -15.77
N LEU A 176 4.78 1.91 -14.96
CA LEU A 176 5.07 3.32 -14.79
C LEU A 176 5.79 3.85 -16.04
N ARG A 177 5.07 4.58 -16.89
CA ARG A 177 5.61 5.07 -18.17
C ARG A 177 6.33 6.40 -18.03
N GLU A 178 5.88 7.23 -17.12
CA GLU A 178 6.34 8.60 -16.92
C GLU A 178 6.66 8.83 -15.45
N LEU A 179 7.71 9.57 -15.19
CA LEU A 179 8.13 10.05 -13.89
C LEU A 179 8.41 11.56 -13.97
N PRO A 180 8.19 12.30 -12.87
CA PRO A 180 8.64 13.67 -12.76
C PRO A 180 10.14 13.80 -13.06
N GLU A 181 10.56 14.91 -13.66
CA GLU A 181 11.98 15.16 -14.02
C GLU A 181 12.90 15.09 -12.80
N THR A 182 12.36 15.36 -11.62
CA THR A 182 13.09 15.26 -10.34
C THR A 182 13.71 13.88 -10.10
N PHE A 183 13.22 12.83 -10.75
CA PHE A 183 13.79 11.48 -10.64
C PHE A 183 15.06 11.26 -11.47
N GLN A 184 15.41 12.18 -12.39
CA GLN A 184 16.58 12.01 -13.27
C GLN A 184 17.89 12.01 -12.49
N HIS A 185 18.00 12.80 -11.40
CA HIS A 185 19.20 12.85 -10.57
C HIS A 185 19.49 11.56 -9.78
N ILE A 186 18.50 10.66 -9.69
CA ILE A 186 18.67 9.36 -9.04
C ILE A 186 19.49 8.40 -9.91
N ALA A 187 19.46 8.59 -11.25
CA ALA A 187 20.23 7.79 -12.16
C ALA A 187 21.74 7.94 -11.88
N GLY A 188 22.48 6.84 -11.79
CA GLY A 188 23.92 6.84 -11.53
C GLY A 188 24.32 6.86 -10.05
N THR A 189 23.38 6.89 -9.13
CA THR A 189 23.66 6.74 -7.68
C THR A 189 24.02 5.28 -7.33
N LYS A 190 24.67 5.08 -6.17
CA LYS A 190 24.97 3.74 -5.64
C LYS A 190 23.69 2.93 -5.40
N GLU A 191 22.66 3.59 -4.87
CA GLU A 191 21.33 3.01 -4.67
C GLU A 191 20.73 2.53 -5.99
N CYS A 192 20.83 3.33 -7.06
CA CYS A 192 20.35 2.93 -8.37
C CYS A 192 21.06 1.66 -8.86
N SER A 193 22.38 1.58 -8.70
CA SER A 193 23.15 0.40 -9.11
C SER A 193 22.70 -0.86 -8.36
N VAL A 194 22.47 -0.77 -7.05
CA VAL A 194 21.97 -1.88 -6.25
C VAL A 194 20.54 -2.28 -6.65
N MET A 195 19.69 -1.28 -6.93
CA MET A 195 18.30 -1.53 -7.34
C MET A 195 18.17 -2.08 -8.76
N LEU A 196 19.16 -1.89 -9.63
CA LEU A 196 19.20 -2.55 -10.94
C LEU A 196 19.27 -4.07 -10.82
N GLU A 197 20.03 -4.60 -9.85
CA GLU A 197 20.12 -6.04 -9.61
C GLU A 197 18.81 -6.57 -9.04
N PHE A 198 18.24 -5.88 -8.06
CA PHE A 198 16.90 -6.19 -7.55
C PHE A 198 15.86 -6.23 -8.68
N ALA A 199 15.81 -5.19 -9.51
CA ALA A 199 14.87 -5.12 -10.62
C ALA A 199 15.03 -6.28 -11.62
N LYS A 200 16.29 -6.69 -11.89
CA LYS A 200 16.61 -7.82 -12.78
C LYS A 200 16.06 -9.13 -12.25
N GLU A 201 16.16 -9.38 -10.95
CA GLU A 201 15.65 -10.60 -10.31
C GLU A 201 14.14 -10.77 -10.49
N TYR A 202 13.39 -9.66 -10.45
CA TYR A 202 11.94 -9.67 -10.65
C TYR A 202 11.49 -9.39 -12.09
N GLY A 203 12.43 -9.39 -13.06
CA GLY A 203 12.11 -9.17 -14.47
C GLY A 203 11.66 -7.74 -14.81
N ILE A 204 11.99 -6.76 -13.97
CA ILE A 204 11.62 -5.36 -14.18
C ILE A 204 12.63 -4.72 -15.13
N THR A 205 12.20 -4.44 -16.36
CA THR A 205 13.06 -3.93 -17.44
C THR A 205 13.00 -2.43 -17.64
N TRP A 206 11.87 -1.79 -17.31
CA TRP A 206 11.62 -0.37 -17.55
C TRP A 206 12.47 0.53 -16.66
N GLN A 207 13.10 1.55 -17.26
CA GLN A 207 13.96 2.48 -16.53
C GLN A 207 13.18 3.28 -15.48
N THR A 208 11.99 3.72 -15.80
CA THR A 208 11.08 4.45 -14.88
C THR A 208 10.74 3.63 -13.63
N GLU A 209 10.52 2.33 -13.77
CA GLU A 209 10.31 1.42 -12.66
C GLU A 209 11.52 1.34 -11.73
N LYS A 210 12.71 1.21 -12.32
CA LYS A 210 13.97 1.13 -11.58
C LYS A 210 14.24 2.43 -10.81
N LEU A 211 13.99 3.57 -11.41
CA LEU A 211 14.13 4.87 -10.75
C LEU A 211 13.12 5.03 -9.62
N PHE A 212 11.87 4.61 -9.82
CA PHE A 212 10.85 4.68 -8.76
C PHE A 212 11.20 3.78 -7.56
N LEU A 213 11.66 2.54 -7.82
CA LEU A 213 12.16 1.63 -6.78
C LEU A 213 13.37 2.23 -6.05
N THR A 214 14.31 2.82 -6.78
CA THR A 214 15.48 3.49 -6.20
C THR A 214 15.06 4.64 -5.27
N ALA A 215 14.10 5.44 -5.68
CA ALA A 215 13.57 6.52 -4.85
C ALA A 215 13.01 6.01 -3.52
N GLN A 216 12.35 4.84 -3.50
CA GLN A 216 11.87 4.26 -2.24
C GLN A 216 13.03 3.97 -1.27
N ILE A 217 14.18 3.53 -1.78
CA ILE A 217 15.36 3.28 -0.97
C ILE A 217 16.03 4.60 -0.50
N GLN A 218 16.14 5.59 -1.39
CA GLN A 218 16.75 6.88 -1.03
C GLN A 218 15.98 7.64 0.04
N ILE A 219 14.65 7.64 -0.03
CA ILE A 219 13.80 8.21 1.02
C ILE A 219 14.07 7.50 2.36
N SER A 220 14.28 6.18 2.34
CA SER A 220 14.60 5.39 3.52
C SER A 220 15.98 5.75 4.11
N ASN A 221 16.98 5.92 3.25
CA ASN A 221 18.33 6.29 3.65
C ASN A 221 18.40 7.70 4.26
N PHE A 222 17.67 8.65 3.71
CA PHE A 222 17.61 10.01 4.23
C PHE A 222 17.15 10.03 5.69
N HIS A 223 16.13 9.28 6.05
CA HIS A 223 15.70 9.14 7.45
C HIS A 223 16.77 8.49 8.34
N THR A 224 17.50 7.52 7.84
CA THR A 224 18.58 6.83 8.58
C THR A 224 19.79 7.75 8.81
N LEU A 225 20.16 8.57 7.83
CA LEU A 225 21.26 9.54 7.96
C LEU A 225 20.91 10.66 8.95
N GLN A 226 19.69 11.17 8.96
CA GLN A 226 19.25 12.18 9.94
C GLN A 226 19.34 11.67 11.39
N THR A 227 18.98 10.41 11.64
CA THR A 227 19.12 9.81 12.98
C THR A 227 20.57 9.61 13.40
N ARG A 228 21.49 9.38 12.46
CA ARG A 228 22.93 9.28 12.76
C ARG A 228 23.55 10.63 13.06
N ASP A 229 23.22 11.66 12.27
CA ASP A 229 23.75 13.01 12.49
C ASP A 229 23.28 13.59 13.82
N SER A 230 22.00 13.38 14.18
CA SER A 230 21.50 13.80 15.50
C SER A 230 22.14 13.03 16.66
N ALA A 231 22.43 11.74 16.51
CA ALA A 231 23.13 10.96 17.52
C ALA A 231 24.60 11.38 17.66
N GLN A 232 25.28 11.72 16.57
CA GLN A 232 26.64 12.24 16.57
C GLN A 232 26.72 13.67 17.15
N GLU A 233 25.74 14.52 16.87
CA GLU A 233 25.64 15.85 17.48
C GLU A 233 25.36 15.77 18.98
N GLU A 234 24.51 14.85 19.44
CA GLU A 234 24.29 14.62 20.87
C GLU A 234 25.55 14.07 21.57
N GLU A 235 26.33 13.24 20.92
CA GLU A 235 27.59 12.72 21.49
C GLU A 235 28.69 13.78 21.54
N LEU A 236 28.76 14.65 20.52
CA LEU A 236 29.66 15.81 20.50
C LEU A 236 29.30 16.90 21.54
N MET A 237 28.00 17.04 21.86
CA MET A 237 27.56 17.98 22.90
C MET A 237 27.75 17.44 24.33
N ARG A 238 28.00 16.13 24.49
CA ARG A 238 28.28 15.50 25.80
C ARG A 238 29.78 15.39 26.12
N ALA A 239 30.65 15.68 25.15
CA ALA A 239 32.11 15.69 25.30
C ALA A 239 32.65 17.10 25.60
#